data_0677fdb06e7c046efa5b030b7f237e8a
#
_entry.id   0677fdb06e7c046efa5b030b7f237e8a
#
_cell.length_a   1.000
_cell.length_b   1.000
_cell.length_c   1.000
_cell.angle_alpha   90.00
_cell.angle_beta   90.00
_cell.angle_gamma   90.00
#
_symmetry.space_group_name_H-M   'P 1'
#
loop_
_entity.id
_entity.type
_entity.pdbx_description
1 polymer ?
#
loop_
_entity_poly.entity_id
_entity_poly.type
_entity_poly.pdbx_seq_one_letter_code
_entity_poly.pdbx_strand_id
1 'polypeptide(L)'
;MTSLLAVMMNRIGYNVGILDADITGPSIPQAFGLTEKLYGNDKGIIPAETRTGIKIVSLNLMLDNPTDPVVWRGSLISNTVTQFWTDVYWGELDYLFVDMPPGTGDVPLTVFQSLPVDGIITVSSPQELVSMVVEKSVNMAQMMNIPILGLVENMSYYICPDCGNKHYLFGESHIDEIAKKFNISTVCRLPMDPAITKVVDAGLIETITQMELMPIVNELMKED
;
A
#
# COMPACT_ATOMS: atom_id res chain seq x y z
N MET A 1 1.04 3.28 -3.40
CA MET A 1 0.51 4.09 -2.27
C MET A 1 1.16 3.69 -0.97
N THR A 2 1.10 2.41 -0.63
CA THR A 2 1.73 1.82 0.56
C THR A 2 3.15 2.31 0.80
N SER A 3 4.00 2.24 -0.21
CA SER A 3 5.39 2.73 -0.12
C SER A 3 5.50 4.22 0.23
N LEU A 4 4.65 5.08 -0.35
CA LEU A 4 4.68 6.52 -0.07
C LEU A 4 4.26 6.82 1.38
N LEU A 5 3.21 6.16 1.87
CA LEU A 5 2.77 6.31 3.26
C LEU A 5 3.84 5.82 4.23
N ALA A 6 4.44 4.65 3.97
CA ALA A 6 5.52 4.11 4.77
C ALA A 6 6.72 5.08 4.83
N VAL A 7 7.12 5.66 3.69
CA VAL A 7 8.19 6.67 3.64
C VAL A 7 7.84 7.91 4.45
N MET A 8 6.60 8.39 4.36
CA MET A 8 6.17 9.57 5.10
C MET A 8 6.15 9.31 6.62
N MET A 9 5.64 8.17 7.07
CA MET A 9 5.64 7.79 8.49
C MET A 9 7.07 7.60 9.01
N ASN A 10 7.95 6.96 8.25
CA ASN A 10 9.35 6.80 8.63
C ASN A 10 10.08 8.15 8.77
N ARG A 11 9.82 9.13 7.89
CA ARG A 11 10.42 10.47 7.95
C ARG A 11 10.05 11.28 9.19
N ILE A 12 8.88 11.03 9.77
CA ILE A 12 8.45 11.69 11.01
C ILE A 12 8.92 10.94 12.24
N GLY A 13 9.67 9.84 12.08
CA GLY A 13 10.42 9.18 13.15
C GLY A 13 9.87 7.84 13.61
N TYR A 14 8.84 7.28 12.95
CA TYR A 14 8.30 5.97 13.29
C TYR A 14 9.13 4.82 12.69
N ASN A 15 9.18 3.69 13.39
CA ASN A 15 9.72 2.43 12.88
C ASN A 15 8.66 1.75 12.01
N VAL A 16 8.95 1.60 10.73
CA VAL A 16 7.95 1.17 9.74
C VAL A 16 8.36 -0.13 9.06
N GLY A 17 7.38 -1.03 8.91
CA GLY A 17 7.48 -2.22 8.09
C GLY A 17 6.50 -2.17 6.91
N ILE A 18 6.82 -2.91 5.85
CA ILE A 18 5.92 -3.20 4.72
C ILE A 18 5.89 -4.70 4.49
N LEU A 19 4.69 -5.27 4.54
CA LEU A 19 4.41 -6.62 4.10
C LEU A 19 3.75 -6.54 2.71
N ASP A 20 4.49 -6.95 1.67
CA ASP A 20 4.00 -7.00 0.30
C ASP A 20 3.21 -8.30 0.10
N ALA A 21 1.89 -8.20 0.16
CA ALA A 21 0.95 -9.30 -0.03
C ALA A 21 0.40 -9.37 -1.47
N ASP A 22 0.79 -8.47 -2.37
CA ASP A 22 0.50 -8.61 -3.80
C ASP A 22 1.51 -9.55 -4.48
N ILE A 23 1.36 -10.82 -4.19
CA ILE A 23 2.25 -11.89 -4.66
C ILE A 23 2.28 -12.01 -6.17
N THR A 24 1.21 -11.60 -6.85
CA THR A 24 1.07 -11.72 -8.30
C THR A 24 1.72 -10.58 -9.07
N GLY A 25 1.89 -9.43 -8.45
CA GLY A 25 2.48 -8.23 -9.04
C GLY A 25 3.34 -7.43 -8.04
N PRO A 26 4.28 -8.09 -7.33
CA PRO A 26 5.02 -7.44 -6.26
C PRO A 26 5.87 -6.30 -6.80
N SER A 27 5.56 -5.07 -6.39
CA SER A 27 6.22 -3.85 -6.86
C SER A 27 7.02 -3.14 -5.77
N ILE A 28 6.82 -3.50 -4.51
CA ILE A 28 7.43 -2.82 -3.37
C ILE A 28 8.97 -2.88 -3.41
N PRO A 29 9.63 -4.04 -3.58
CA PRO A 29 11.09 -4.08 -3.62
C PRO A 29 11.69 -3.20 -4.70
N GLN A 30 11.10 -3.19 -5.90
CA GLN A 30 11.56 -2.38 -7.01
C GLN A 30 11.49 -0.88 -6.70
N ALA A 31 10.40 -0.42 -6.08
CA ALA A 31 10.22 0.98 -5.72
C ALA A 31 11.30 1.50 -4.75
N PHE A 32 11.84 0.63 -3.90
CA PHE A 32 12.92 0.92 -2.95
C PHE A 32 14.32 0.55 -3.48
N GLY A 33 14.43 -0.03 -4.66
CA GLY A 33 15.69 -0.49 -5.25
C GLY A 33 16.31 -1.67 -4.51
N LEU A 34 15.48 -2.51 -3.87
CA LEU A 34 15.92 -3.72 -3.17
C LEU A 34 16.04 -4.88 -4.15
N THR A 35 17.20 -5.52 -4.14
CA THR A 35 17.52 -6.68 -5.00
C THR A 35 18.08 -7.86 -4.21
N GLU A 36 18.45 -7.66 -2.94
CA GLU A 36 18.98 -8.69 -2.10
C GLU A 36 17.89 -9.66 -1.65
N LYS A 37 18.20 -10.95 -1.68
CA LYS A 37 17.27 -11.99 -1.22
C LYS A 37 17.08 -11.93 0.29
N LEU A 38 15.88 -12.27 0.73
CA LEU A 38 15.64 -12.51 2.15
C LEU A 38 16.39 -13.77 2.61
N TYR A 39 16.84 -13.75 3.84
CA TYR A 39 17.46 -14.89 4.48
C TYR A 39 16.82 -15.17 5.84
N GLY A 40 16.90 -16.42 6.28
CA GLY A 40 16.44 -16.82 7.60
C GLY A 40 17.59 -17.07 8.56
N ASN A 41 17.34 -16.91 9.84
CA ASN A 41 18.21 -17.33 10.93
C ASN A 41 17.38 -17.95 12.07
N ASP A 42 17.99 -18.19 13.24
CA ASP A 42 17.34 -18.79 14.40
C ASP A 42 16.13 -17.99 14.93
N LYS A 43 15.99 -16.71 14.54
CA LYS A 43 14.87 -15.83 14.91
C LYS A 43 13.75 -15.79 13.89
N GLY A 44 13.94 -16.39 12.72
CA GLY A 44 12.99 -16.38 11.62
C GLY A 44 13.53 -15.75 10.34
N ILE A 45 12.63 -15.29 9.48
CA ILE A 45 12.96 -14.57 8.25
C ILE A 45 13.37 -13.14 8.62
N ILE A 46 14.52 -12.71 8.13
CA ILE A 46 15.00 -11.34 8.33
C ILE A 46 14.48 -10.47 7.20
N PRO A 47 13.72 -9.40 7.49
CA PRO A 47 13.24 -8.49 6.47
C PRO A 47 14.39 -7.75 5.79
N ALA A 48 14.24 -7.42 4.52
CA ALA A 48 15.13 -6.48 3.85
C ALA A 48 14.96 -5.09 4.46
N GLU A 49 16.04 -4.34 4.56
CA GLU A 49 16.03 -2.99 5.12
C GLU A 49 16.39 -1.96 4.05
N THR A 50 15.60 -0.91 3.95
CA THR A 50 15.83 0.17 3.00
C THR A 50 16.92 1.12 3.51
N ARG A 51 17.29 2.11 2.69
CA ARG A 51 18.30 3.12 3.07
C ARG A 51 17.92 3.95 4.28
N THR A 52 16.61 4.13 4.53
CA THR A 52 16.09 4.88 5.69
C THR A 52 15.63 3.99 6.83
N GLY A 53 15.82 2.68 6.75
CA GLY A 53 15.51 1.73 7.82
C GLY A 53 14.09 1.16 7.77
N ILE A 54 13.35 1.33 6.67
CA ILE A 54 12.05 0.67 6.50
C ILE A 54 12.29 -0.83 6.26
N LYS A 55 11.60 -1.68 7.01
CA LYS A 55 11.70 -3.14 6.88
C LYS A 55 10.70 -3.66 5.87
N ILE A 56 11.16 -4.46 4.90
CA ILE A 56 10.32 -4.94 3.81
C ILE A 56 10.41 -6.46 3.68
N VAL A 57 9.25 -7.09 3.57
CA VAL A 57 9.11 -8.49 3.19
C VAL A 57 8.21 -8.58 1.97
N SER A 58 8.71 -9.24 0.94
CA SER A 58 7.99 -9.53 -0.30
C SER A 58 8.40 -10.91 -0.80
N LEU A 59 7.46 -11.65 -1.36
CA LEU A 59 7.77 -12.94 -1.96
C LEU A 59 8.79 -12.80 -3.09
N ASN A 60 8.78 -11.68 -3.81
CA ASN A 60 9.72 -11.42 -4.90
C ASN A 60 11.20 -11.44 -4.45
N LEU A 61 11.47 -11.09 -3.19
CA LEU A 61 12.81 -11.20 -2.60
C LEU A 61 13.19 -12.62 -2.16
N MET A 62 12.27 -13.57 -2.26
CA MET A 62 12.52 -14.99 -1.96
C MET A 62 12.70 -15.84 -3.22
N LEU A 63 12.25 -15.36 -4.38
CA LEU A 63 12.35 -16.07 -5.65
C LEU A 63 13.80 -16.09 -6.17
N ASP A 64 14.17 -17.16 -6.87
CA ASP A 64 15.47 -17.25 -7.52
C ASP A 64 15.59 -16.27 -8.68
N ASN A 65 14.51 -16.09 -9.42
CA ASN A 65 14.41 -15.09 -10.48
C ASN A 65 13.14 -14.24 -10.25
N PRO A 66 13.26 -12.91 -10.06
CA PRO A 66 12.11 -12.02 -9.81
C PRO A 66 11.06 -12.01 -10.93
N THR A 67 11.40 -12.48 -12.12
CA THR A 67 10.48 -12.57 -13.28
C THR A 67 9.78 -13.92 -13.39
N ASP A 68 10.07 -14.87 -12.50
CA ASP A 68 9.40 -16.16 -12.54
C ASP A 68 7.94 -16.02 -12.12
N PRO A 69 7.00 -16.57 -12.93
CA PRO A 69 5.59 -16.47 -12.58
C PRO A 69 5.30 -17.31 -11.33
N VAL A 70 4.69 -16.69 -10.35
CA VAL A 70 4.19 -17.40 -9.16
C VAL A 70 2.85 -18.05 -9.50
N VAL A 71 2.87 -19.33 -9.87
CA VAL A 71 1.67 -20.12 -10.18
C VAL A 71 1.17 -20.81 -8.91
N TRP A 72 0.76 -20.04 -7.94
CA TRP A 72 0.25 -20.58 -6.68
C TRP A 72 -1.27 -20.52 -6.60
N ARG A 73 -1.85 -21.52 -5.94
CA ARG A 73 -3.28 -21.51 -5.64
C ARG A 73 -3.56 -20.63 -4.42
N GLY A 74 -4.77 -20.08 -4.32
CA GLY A 74 -5.15 -19.13 -3.29
C GLY A 74 -4.76 -19.52 -1.86
N SER A 75 -4.92 -20.81 -1.49
CA SER A 75 -4.53 -21.30 -0.15
C SER A 75 -3.03 -21.20 0.14
N LEU A 76 -2.15 -21.38 -0.87
CA LEU A 76 -0.71 -21.21 -0.68
C LEU A 76 -0.36 -19.74 -0.49
N ILE A 77 -0.98 -18.85 -1.26
CA ILE A 77 -0.82 -17.41 -1.15
C ILE A 77 -1.22 -16.94 0.26
N SER A 78 -2.40 -17.36 0.71
CA SER A 78 -2.92 -17.04 2.03
C SER A 78 -2.00 -17.51 3.15
N ASN A 79 -1.49 -18.74 3.07
CA ASN A 79 -0.54 -19.27 4.05
C ASN A 79 0.76 -18.47 4.06
N THR A 80 1.27 -18.06 2.89
CA THR A 80 2.50 -17.25 2.81
C THR A 80 2.31 -15.87 3.45
N VAL A 81 1.20 -15.21 3.23
CA VAL A 81 0.89 -13.93 3.89
C VAL A 81 0.84 -14.09 5.41
N THR A 82 0.22 -15.17 5.90
CA THR A 82 0.20 -15.47 7.34
C THR A 82 1.60 -15.75 7.86
N GLN A 83 2.43 -16.52 7.13
CA GLN A 83 3.83 -16.76 7.49
C GLN A 83 4.67 -15.49 7.51
N PHE A 84 4.45 -14.57 6.59
CA PHE A 84 5.13 -13.27 6.62
C PHE A 84 4.78 -12.44 7.86
N TRP A 85 3.61 -12.64 8.42
CA TRP A 85 3.26 -12.05 9.70
C TRP A 85 3.92 -12.77 10.88
N THR A 86 3.88 -14.12 10.92
CA THR A 86 4.30 -14.92 12.08
C THR A 86 5.79 -15.24 12.13
N ASP A 87 6.42 -15.50 10.98
CA ASP A 87 7.75 -16.09 10.89
C ASP A 87 8.85 -15.05 10.57
N VAL A 88 8.46 -13.79 10.31
CA VAL A 88 9.39 -12.69 10.09
C VAL A 88 9.77 -12.04 11.41
N TYR A 89 11.07 -11.83 11.59
CA TYR A 89 11.58 -11.08 12.72
C TYR A 89 11.48 -9.57 12.47
N TRP A 90 10.27 -9.03 12.65
CA TRP A 90 10.01 -7.61 12.44
C TRP A 90 10.72 -6.71 13.45
N GLY A 91 11.02 -7.21 14.68
CA GLY A 91 11.49 -6.39 15.79
C GLY A 91 10.43 -5.42 16.27
N GLU A 92 10.86 -4.28 16.81
CA GLU A 92 9.92 -3.22 17.23
C GLU A 92 9.52 -2.40 16.01
N LEU A 93 8.22 -2.34 15.74
CA LEU A 93 7.59 -1.50 14.73
C LEU A 93 6.48 -0.69 15.38
N ASP A 94 6.36 0.57 14.95
CA ASP A 94 5.20 1.40 15.27
C ASP A 94 4.08 1.15 14.25
N TYR A 95 4.44 0.95 12.98
CA TYR A 95 3.48 0.70 11.89
C TYR A 95 3.94 -0.43 10.97
N LEU A 96 3.01 -1.34 10.64
CA LEU A 96 3.20 -2.33 9.58
C LEU A 96 2.15 -2.10 8.49
N PHE A 97 2.59 -1.64 7.33
CA PHE A 97 1.73 -1.50 6.16
C PHE A 97 1.65 -2.82 5.40
N VAL A 98 0.45 -3.24 5.06
CA VAL A 98 0.21 -4.43 4.23
C VAL A 98 -0.26 -3.99 2.85
N ASP A 99 0.55 -4.24 1.82
CA ASP A 99 0.20 -3.96 0.43
C ASP A 99 -0.56 -5.14 -0.15
N MET A 100 -1.84 -4.94 -0.47
CA MET A 100 -2.73 -6.01 -0.91
C MET A 100 -2.99 -5.95 -2.42
N PRO A 101 -3.22 -7.10 -3.08
CA PRO A 101 -3.68 -7.12 -4.45
C PRO A 101 -5.04 -6.41 -4.60
N PRO A 102 -5.37 -5.93 -5.81
CA PRO A 102 -6.64 -5.25 -6.05
C PRO A 102 -7.85 -6.17 -5.84
N GLY A 103 -8.94 -5.59 -5.41
CA GLY A 103 -10.23 -6.27 -5.27
C GLY A 103 -10.47 -6.90 -3.89
N THR A 104 -11.40 -7.84 -3.83
CA THR A 104 -11.92 -8.47 -2.62
C THR A 104 -11.72 -9.99 -2.63
N GLY A 105 -10.58 -10.45 -3.15
CA GLY A 105 -10.24 -11.87 -3.27
C GLY A 105 -9.73 -12.51 -1.98
N ASP A 106 -9.11 -13.68 -2.12
CA ASP A 106 -8.65 -14.51 -1.00
C ASP A 106 -7.59 -13.81 -0.12
N VAL A 107 -6.69 -13.01 -0.72
CA VAL A 107 -5.61 -12.35 0.02
C VAL A 107 -6.14 -11.28 0.98
N PRO A 108 -6.93 -10.27 0.53
CA PRO A 108 -7.57 -9.33 1.45
C PRO A 108 -8.38 -10.02 2.55
N LEU A 109 -9.14 -11.05 2.21
CA LEU A 109 -9.92 -11.81 3.20
C LEU A 109 -9.00 -12.47 4.24
N THR A 110 -7.89 -13.07 3.81
CA THR A 110 -6.90 -13.69 4.70
C THR A 110 -6.25 -12.66 5.62
N VAL A 111 -5.83 -11.52 5.07
CA VAL A 111 -5.27 -10.42 5.86
C VAL A 111 -6.24 -10.03 6.97
N PHE A 112 -7.50 -9.78 6.63
CA PHE A 112 -8.52 -9.35 7.58
C PHE A 112 -8.89 -10.41 8.63
N GLN A 113 -8.72 -11.69 8.32
CA GLN A 113 -9.03 -12.80 9.26
C GLN A 113 -7.82 -13.22 10.11
N SER A 114 -6.60 -13.04 9.62
CA SER A 114 -5.41 -13.63 10.23
C SER A 114 -4.45 -12.61 10.84
N LEU A 115 -4.54 -11.35 10.44
CA LEU A 115 -3.70 -10.27 10.97
C LEU A 115 -4.54 -9.33 11.86
N PRO A 116 -3.96 -8.76 12.91
CA PRO A 116 -4.62 -7.75 13.75
C PRO A 116 -4.61 -6.40 13.02
N VAL A 117 -5.53 -6.23 12.06
CA VAL A 117 -5.61 -5.01 11.23
C VAL A 117 -6.35 -3.92 11.99
N ASP A 118 -5.69 -2.79 12.26
CA ASP A 118 -6.27 -1.63 12.95
C ASP A 118 -7.17 -0.83 12.02
N GLY A 119 -6.84 -0.78 10.71
CA GLY A 119 -7.68 -0.09 9.74
C GLY A 119 -7.20 -0.25 8.30
N ILE A 120 -8.00 0.22 7.36
CA ILE A 120 -7.68 0.19 5.94
C ILE A 120 -7.69 1.59 5.32
N ILE A 121 -6.81 1.78 4.34
CA ILE A 121 -6.81 2.91 3.43
C ILE A 121 -7.16 2.37 2.05
N THR A 122 -8.29 2.82 1.51
CA THR A 122 -8.72 2.37 0.19
C THR A 122 -8.18 3.30 -0.89
N VAL A 123 -7.49 2.72 -1.86
CA VAL A 123 -6.88 3.46 -2.98
C VAL A 123 -7.69 3.21 -4.26
N SER A 124 -7.98 4.28 -4.98
CA SER A 124 -8.75 4.24 -6.22
C SER A 124 -8.14 5.14 -7.31
N SER A 125 -8.76 5.14 -8.48
CA SER A 125 -8.61 6.14 -9.54
C SER A 125 -9.98 6.69 -9.94
N PRO A 126 -10.08 7.84 -10.65
CA PRO A 126 -11.37 8.53 -10.89
C PRO A 126 -12.37 7.78 -11.80
N GLN A 127 -11.98 6.65 -12.37
CA GLN A 127 -12.81 5.92 -13.33
C GLN A 127 -14.08 5.36 -12.67
N GLU A 128 -15.22 5.47 -13.33
CA GLU A 128 -16.53 5.06 -12.81
C GLU A 128 -16.59 3.57 -12.41
N LEU A 129 -15.98 2.68 -13.20
CA LEU A 129 -15.90 1.25 -12.88
C LEU A 129 -15.13 0.96 -11.59
N VAL A 130 -14.19 1.82 -11.22
CA VAL A 130 -13.38 1.69 -10.00
C VAL A 130 -14.22 2.02 -8.77
N SER A 131 -15.20 2.93 -8.88
CA SER A 131 -16.09 3.27 -7.76
C SER A 131 -16.83 2.06 -7.20
N MET A 132 -17.28 1.14 -8.05
CA MET A 132 -17.92 -0.11 -7.62
C MET A 132 -16.95 -1.04 -6.88
N VAL A 133 -15.67 -1.09 -7.30
CA VAL A 133 -14.63 -1.89 -6.63
C VAL A 133 -14.31 -1.31 -5.26
N VAL A 134 -14.21 0.01 -5.16
CA VAL A 134 -14.04 0.73 -3.88
C VAL A 134 -15.19 0.41 -2.93
N GLU A 135 -16.44 0.54 -3.38
CA GLU A 135 -17.60 0.21 -2.55
C GLU A 135 -17.59 -1.24 -2.06
N LYS A 136 -17.19 -2.19 -2.90
CA LYS A 136 -17.04 -3.60 -2.48
C LYS A 136 -15.97 -3.77 -1.39
N SER A 137 -14.82 -3.10 -1.53
CA SER A 137 -13.75 -3.14 -0.52
C SER A 137 -14.21 -2.53 0.80
N VAL A 138 -14.89 -1.39 0.75
CA VAL A 138 -15.47 -0.72 1.94
C VAL A 138 -16.51 -1.63 2.63
N ASN A 139 -17.42 -2.21 1.86
CA ASN A 139 -18.43 -3.14 2.41
C ASN A 139 -17.78 -4.38 3.05
N MET A 140 -16.72 -4.93 2.43
CA MET A 140 -15.99 -6.07 2.98
C MET A 140 -15.33 -5.71 4.33
N ALA A 141 -14.67 -4.56 4.41
CA ALA A 141 -14.07 -4.09 5.66
C ALA A 141 -15.12 -3.89 6.76
N GLN A 142 -16.28 -3.30 6.44
CA GLN A 142 -17.38 -3.15 7.38
C GLN A 142 -17.94 -4.50 7.87
N MET A 143 -18.08 -5.49 6.97
CA MET A 143 -18.50 -6.86 7.36
C MET A 143 -17.49 -7.53 8.30
N MET A 144 -16.21 -7.16 8.19
CA MET A 144 -15.14 -7.67 9.05
C MET A 144 -14.90 -6.81 10.28
N ASN A 145 -15.69 -5.73 10.47
CA ASN A 145 -15.55 -4.73 11.55
C ASN A 145 -14.18 -4.04 11.57
N ILE A 146 -13.59 -3.81 10.39
CA ILE A 146 -12.32 -3.11 10.25
C ILE A 146 -12.59 -1.64 9.91
N PRO A 147 -12.02 -0.68 10.64
CA PRO A 147 -12.17 0.75 10.37
C PRO A 147 -11.62 1.13 9.00
N ILE A 148 -12.24 2.14 8.37
CA ILE A 148 -11.74 2.74 7.14
C ILE A 148 -11.14 4.10 7.49
N LEU A 149 -9.81 4.18 7.49
CA LEU A 149 -9.06 5.35 7.91
C LEU A 149 -9.12 6.47 6.85
N GLY A 150 -9.31 6.09 5.59
CA GLY A 150 -9.48 7.08 4.54
C GLY A 150 -9.52 6.49 3.13
N LEU A 151 -9.82 7.41 2.20
CA LEU A 151 -9.83 7.14 0.76
C LEU A 151 -8.73 7.96 0.08
N VAL A 152 -8.01 7.33 -0.85
CA VAL A 152 -7.01 7.99 -1.68
C VAL A 152 -7.37 7.79 -3.14
N GLU A 153 -7.63 8.87 -3.86
CA GLU A 153 -7.80 8.85 -5.30
C GLU A 153 -6.48 9.20 -5.98
N ASN A 154 -5.83 8.18 -6.52
CA ASN A 154 -4.60 8.34 -7.29
C ASN A 154 -4.93 8.76 -8.74
N MET A 155 -4.02 9.49 -9.38
CA MET A 155 -4.21 10.00 -10.76
C MET A 155 -5.48 10.83 -10.92
N SER A 156 -5.86 11.55 -9.88
CA SER A 156 -7.12 12.33 -9.83
C SER A 156 -7.14 13.45 -10.85
N TYR A 157 -6.02 14.08 -11.08
CA TYR A 157 -5.88 15.18 -12.05
C TYR A 157 -4.44 15.28 -12.55
N TYR A 158 -4.27 15.97 -13.66
CA TYR A 158 -2.97 16.37 -14.22
C TYR A 158 -2.84 17.90 -14.18
N ILE A 159 -1.70 18.39 -13.76
CA ILE A 159 -1.40 19.84 -13.80
C ILE A 159 -0.64 20.14 -15.08
N CYS A 160 -1.20 20.97 -15.95
CA CYS A 160 -0.54 21.39 -17.17
C CYS A 160 0.74 22.19 -16.85
N PRO A 161 1.91 21.80 -17.34
CA PRO A 161 3.17 22.50 -17.04
C PRO A 161 3.24 23.89 -17.65
N ASP A 162 2.47 24.17 -18.72
CA ASP A 162 2.50 25.44 -19.42
C ASP A 162 1.61 26.51 -18.78
N CYS A 163 0.40 26.12 -18.31
CA CYS A 163 -0.60 27.08 -17.81
C CYS A 163 -1.03 26.84 -16.35
N GLY A 164 -0.58 25.75 -15.70
CA GLY A 164 -0.92 25.43 -14.32
C GLY A 164 -2.38 24.93 -14.11
N ASN A 165 -3.17 24.81 -15.17
CA ASN A 165 -4.54 24.34 -15.05
C ASN A 165 -4.61 22.84 -14.73
N LYS A 166 -5.62 22.45 -13.93
CA LYS A 166 -5.91 21.04 -13.67
C LYS A 166 -6.76 20.46 -14.80
N HIS A 167 -6.38 19.28 -15.26
CA HIS A 167 -7.10 18.49 -16.25
C HIS A 167 -7.50 17.15 -15.65
N TYR A 168 -8.75 16.75 -15.81
CA TYR A 168 -9.30 15.50 -15.30
C TYR A 168 -9.35 14.47 -16.44
N LEU A 169 -8.21 13.80 -16.66
CA LEU A 169 -8.01 12.91 -17.81
C LEU A 169 -8.90 11.66 -17.78
N PHE A 170 -9.31 11.23 -16.59
CA PHE A 170 -10.19 10.06 -16.38
C PHE A 170 -11.64 10.44 -16.00
N GLY A 171 -12.03 11.69 -16.22
CA GLY A 171 -13.36 12.20 -15.84
C GLY A 171 -13.39 12.84 -14.46
N GLU A 172 -14.58 13.24 -14.06
CA GLU A 172 -14.81 13.84 -12.73
C GLU A 172 -14.76 12.78 -11.64
N SER A 173 -14.26 13.20 -10.48
CA SER A 173 -14.12 12.33 -9.30
C SER A 173 -15.46 12.11 -8.61
N HIS A 174 -15.78 10.86 -8.27
CA HIS A 174 -16.93 10.46 -7.46
C HIS A 174 -16.54 10.06 -6.02
N ILE A 175 -15.28 10.25 -5.64
CA ILE A 175 -14.78 9.80 -4.33
C ILE A 175 -15.46 10.48 -3.14
N ASP A 176 -15.91 11.74 -3.29
CA ASP A 176 -16.66 12.46 -2.25
C ASP A 176 -18.03 11.87 -1.99
N GLU A 177 -18.69 11.36 -3.03
CA GLU A 177 -19.99 10.70 -2.91
C GLU A 177 -19.83 9.38 -2.11
N ILE A 178 -18.78 8.64 -2.40
CA ILE A 178 -18.43 7.41 -1.67
C ILE A 178 -18.08 7.73 -0.23
N ALA A 179 -17.21 8.72 0.00
CA ALA A 179 -16.81 9.14 1.33
C ALA A 179 -18.04 9.56 2.17
N LYS A 180 -18.95 10.33 1.59
CA LYS A 180 -20.19 10.74 2.25
C LYS A 180 -21.13 9.55 2.53
N LYS A 181 -21.28 8.63 1.56
CA LYS A 181 -22.12 7.44 1.69
C LYS A 181 -21.70 6.55 2.86
N PHE A 182 -20.41 6.41 3.06
CA PHE A 182 -19.81 5.53 4.08
C PHE A 182 -19.32 6.27 5.33
N ASN A 183 -19.58 7.58 5.42
CA ASN A 183 -19.18 8.45 6.52
C ASN A 183 -17.65 8.45 6.77
N ILE A 184 -16.85 8.44 5.68
CA ILE A 184 -15.39 8.49 5.72
C ILE A 184 -14.96 9.96 5.66
N SER A 185 -14.27 10.44 6.70
CA SER A 185 -13.91 11.85 6.83
C SER A 185 -12.65 12.23 6.05
N THR A 186 -11.74 11.28 5.85
CA THR A 186 -10.41 11.55 5.28
C THR A 186 -10.34 11.12 3.82
N VAL A 187 -10.16 12.09 2.93
CA VAL A 187 -10.05 11.90 1.49
C VAL A 187 -8.84 12.65 0.95
N CYS A 188 -7.98 11.95 0.21
CA CYS A 188 -6.84 12.52 -0.48
C CYS A 188 -6.97 12.35 -2.00
N ARG A 189 -6.51 13.36 -2.76
CA ARG A 189 -6.44 13.31 -4.22
C ARG A 189 -5.03 13.62 -4.68
N LEU A 190 -4.43 12.68 -5.42
CA LEU A 190 -3.09 12.83 -5.90
C LEU A 190 -3.08 13.17 -7.40
N PRO A 191 -2.19 14.08 -7.82
CA PRO A 191 -1.99 14.35 -9.24
C PRO A 191 -1.34 13.16 -9.95
N MET A 192 -1.54 13.10 -11.25
CA MET A 192 -0.70 12.33 -12.14
C MET A 192 0.62 13.09 -12.33
N ASP A 193 1.71 12.55 -11.78
CA ASP A 193 3.03 13.15 -11.87
C ASP A 193 4.03 12.18 -12.51
N PRO A 194 4.47 12.42 -13.77
CA PRO A 194 5.47 11.59 -14.43
C PRO A 194 6.85 11.59 -13.72
N ALA A 195 7.14 12.60 -12.90
CA ALA A 195 8.40 12.63 -12.16
C ALA A 195 8.42 11.54 -11.07
N ILE A 196 7.29 11.29 -10.42
CA ILE A 196 7.16 10.21 -9.44
C ILE A 196 7.46 8.86 -10.08
N THR A 197 6.89 8.57 -11.25
CA THR A 197 7.13 7.31 -11.98
C THR A 197 8.62 7.09 -12.21
N LYS A 198 9.35 8.10 -12.71
CA LYS A 198 10.79 7.98 -12.96
C LYS A 198 11.60 7.70 -11.70
N VAL A 199 11.22 8.30 -10.59
CA VAL A 199 11.91 8.11 -9.30
C VAL A 199 11.62 6.70 -8.75
N VAL A 200 10.38 6.22 -8.87
CA VAL A 200 9.98 4.86 -8.46
C VAL A 200 10.69 3.80 -9.32
N ASP A 201 10.73 3.98 -10.64
CA ASP A 201 11.43 3.08 -11.56
C ASP A 201 12.94 3.02 -11.29
N ALA A 202 13.51 4.10 -10.76
CA ALA A 202 14.91 4.17 -10.34
C ALA A 202 15.16 3.56 -8.93
N GLY A 203 14.14 3.07 -8.22
CA GLY A 203 14.26 2.53 -6.87
C GLY A 203 14.54 3.59 -5.81
N LEU A 204 14.09 4.81 -6.02
CA LEU A 204 14.41 5.98 -5.19
C LEU A 204 13.17 6.59 -4.51
N ILE A 205 12.13 5.80 -4.27
CA ILE A 205 10.85 6.28 -3.71
C ILE A 205 11.03 7.03 -2.38
N GLU A 206 12.04 6.69 -1.61
CA GLU A 206 12.37 7.35 -0.34
C GLU A 206 12.75 8.85 -0.51
N THR A 207 13.02 9.30 -1.72
CA THR A 207 13.29 10.72 -2.00
C THR A 207 12.03 11.55 -2.27
N ILE A 208 10.87 10.89 -2.48
CA ILE A 208 9.60 11.55 -2.79
C ILE A 208 8.95 12.07 -1.50
N THR A 209 8.36 13.25 -1.58
CA THR A 209 7.44 13.78 -0.56
C THR A 209 6.11 14.09 -1.24
N GLN A 210 5.02 13.51 -0.73
CA GLN A 210 3.68 13.66 -1.31
C GLN A 210 2.77 14.35 -0.29
N MET A 211 2.77 15.68 -0.31
CA MET A 211 2.04 16.50 0.67
C MET A 211 0.52 16.26 0.65
N GLU A 212 -0.03 15.84 -0.49
CA GLU A 212 -1.44 15.50 -0.65
C GLU A 212 -1.88 14.31 0.22
N LEU A 213 -0.93 13.50 0.71
CA LEU A 213 -1.18 12.39 1.63
C LEU A 213 -1.19 12.80 3.12
N MET A 214 -0.83 14.05 3.44
CA MET A 214 -0.80 14.51 4.84
C MET A 214 -2.11 14.30 5.62
N PRO A 215 -3.31 14.42 5.03
CA PRO A 215 -4.53 14.10 5.76
C PRO A 215 -4.59 12.64 6.25
N ILE A 216 -4.11 11.68 5.44
CA ILE A 216 -4.02 10.26 5.84
C ILE A 216 -2.94 10.07 6.91
N VAL A 217 -1.76 10.70 6.73
CA VAL A 217 -0.67 10.64 7.73
C VAL A 217 -1.16 11.16 9.08
N ASN A 218 -1.90 12.27 9.08
CA ASN A 218 -2.48 12.81 10.32
C ASN A 218 -3.55 11.89 10.92
N GLU A 219 -4.29 11.15 10.11
CA GLU A 219 -5.27 10.17 10.59
C GLU A 219 -4.58 8.99 11.28
N LEU A 220 -3.51 8.46 10.67
CA LEU A 220 -2.71 7.39 11.26
C LEU A 220 -2.13 7.77 12.62
N MET A 221 -1.67 9.03 12.79
CA MET A 221 -1.11 9.52 14.05
C MET A 221 -2.15 9.77 15.16
N LYS A 222 -3.46 9.73 14.87
CA LYS A 222 -4.51 9.90 15.90
C LYS A 222 -4.81 8.63 16.67
N GLU A 223 -4.41 7.49 16.15
CA GLU A 223 -4.67 6.18 16.77
C GLU A 223 -3.59 5.78 17.78
N ASP A 224 -2.52 6.59 17.91
CA ASP A 224 -1.51 6.50 18.95
C ASP A 224 -1.91 7.36 20.17
#